data_b7a3cf6c996f31ae38ddf66b7ef00e3e
#
_entry.id   b7a3cf6c996f31ae38ddf66b7ef00e3e
#
_cell.length_a   1.000
_cell.length_b   1.000
_cell.length_c   1.000
_cell.angle_alpha   90.00
_cell.angle_beta   90.00
_cell.angle_gamma   90.00
#
_symmetry.space_group_name_H-M   'P 1'
#
loop_
_entity.id
_entity.type
_entity.pdbx_description
1 polymer ?
#
loop_
_entity_poly.entity_id
_entity_poly.type
_entity_poly.pdbx_seq_one_letter_code
_entity_poly.pdbx_strand_id
1 'polypeptide(L)'
;MGKIDITIGSPIVHLAARVLASLPGAHRHHATRSGWGTDVTELFVVITVIAVALIFDFTNGFHDSANAMAGPVATGALRPRTAVILGAVLNLVGACLSTEVAKTISGGFFDDALITVPMILAGLVGAIIWNLMTWLFGLPSSSSHALFGGLIGAVVVGAGLASVNGWVIVSKVLLPAIVAPLVAGIAAAWATRLAYRITRKTPSVHSNTGFKYGQAFTASMVALAHGTSDGQKTMGVITLVLIAANLQASGTGPQLWVIIAAGIAIGLGTYSGGWRIMRTMGKGIVEIETPQGAASGAATSATILASAHLGFGLSTTHVSTGSILGSGVGRGAEVRWSVASRMVFAWLLTLPGAGLVGGLAALLADQGVVGVIALIVLLAGVCLVIYVLSRRHRITHANVTDSHEVLVLSAATPTTVYTDDPRLEAPPKLKKKKVKRPKEKSAA
;
A
#
# COMPACT_ATOMS: atom_id res chain seq x y z
N MET A 1 -19.88 22.25 -47.74
CA MET A 1 -18.94 22.00 -46.63
C MET A 1 -19.49 20.83 -45.85
N GLY A 2 -18.92 19.60 -46.11
CA GLY A 2 -19.45 18.37 -45.57
C GLY A 2 -19.09 18.16 -44.10
N LYS A 3 -20.07 17.76 -43.32
CA LYS A 3 -19.85 17.22 -41.97
C LYS A 3 -19.18 15.86 -42.09
N ILE A 4 -18.02 15.71 -41.48
CA ILE A 4 -17.35 14.41 -41.32
C ILE A 4 -17.91 13.80 -40.05
N ASP A 5 -18.84 12.82 -40.21
CA ASP A 5 -19.27 11.96 -39.12
C ASP A 5 -18.17 10.91 -38.85
N ILE A 6 -17.41 11.12 -37.77
CA ILE A 6 -16.46 10.11 -37.27
C ILE A 6 -17.21 9.20 -36.31
N THR A 7 -17.78 8.12 -36.85
CA THR A 7 -18.33 7.01 -36.04
C THR A 7 -17.16 6.10 -35.63
N ILE A 8 -16.50 6.43 -34.52
CA ILE A 8 -15.52 5.54 -33.91
C ILE A 8 -16.25 4.56 -32.97
N GLY A 9 -16.87 3.54 -33.55
CA GLY A 9 -17.39 2.40 -32.85
C GLY A 9 -16.31 1.36 -32.61
N SER A 10 -15.48 1.52 -31.59
CA SER A 10 -14.55 0.46 -31.19
C SER A 10 -15.32 -0.73 -30.61
N PRO A 11 -15.04 -1.98 -31.06
CA PRO A 11 -15.66 -3.21 -30.50
C PRO A 11 -15.57 -3.32 -28.97
N ILE A 12 -14.54 -2.72 -28.39
CA ILE A 12 -14.29 -2.68 -26.94
C ILE A 12 -15.35 -1.82 -26.22
N VAL A 13 -15.78 -0.70 -26.80
CA VAL A 13 -16.82 0.19 -26.24
C VAL A 13 -18.17 -0.50 -26.25
N HIS A 14 -18.48 -1.25 -27.32
CA HIS A 14 -19.72 -2.03 -27.41
C HIS A 14 -19.71 -3.24 -26.47
N LEU A 15 -18.56 -3.87 -26.23
CA LEU A 15 -18.43 -4.95 -25.26
C LEU A 15 -18.57 -4.44 -23.82
N ALA A 16 -17.92 -3.34 -23.48
CA ALA A 16 -18.05 -2.69 -22.18
C ALA A 16 -19.50 -2.22 -21.90
N ALA A 17 -20.14 -1.62 -22.88
CA ALA A 17 -21.55 -1.21 -22.78
C ALA A 17 -22.48 -2.41 -22.62
N ARG A 18 -22.24 -3.55 -23.29
CA ARG A 18 -23.02 -4.78 -23.13
C ARG A 18 -22.82 -5.42 -21.75
N VAL A 19 -21.59 -5.45 -21.25
CA VAL A 19 -21.25 -5.95 -19.90
C VAL A 19 -21.92 -5.11 -18.83
N LEU A 20 -21.89 -3.78 -18.95
CA LEU A 20 -22.56 -2.88 -17.99
C LEU A 20 -24.08 -2.90 -18.11
N ALA A 21 -24.64 -3.06 -19.31
CA ALA A 21 -26.08 -3.18 -19.53
C ALA A 21 -26.66 -4.53 -19.08
N SER A 22 -25.85 -5.56 -18.92
CA SER A 22 -26.26 -6.88 -18.41
C SER A 22 -26.23 -6.99 -16.88
N LEU A 23 -25.81 -5.94 -16.17
CA LEU A 23 -25.80 -5.91 -14.70
C LEU A 23 -27.24 -5.82 -14.16
N PRO A 24 -27.66 -6.71 -13.24
CA PRO A 24 -29.01 -6.65 -12.65
C PRO A 24 -29.10 -5.38 -11.78
N GLY A 25 -30.04 -4.50 -12.11
CA GLY A 25 -30.35 -3.27 -11.36
C GLY A 25 -30.25 -1.96 -12.13
N ALA A 26 -29.94 -1.96 -13.43
CA ALA A 26 -29.93 -0.75 -14.26
C ALA A 26 -31.36 -0.22 -14.49
N HIS A 27 -32.00 0.31 -13.45
CA HIS A 27 -33.24 1.06 -13.61
C HIS A 27 -32.92 2.49 -14.12
N ARG A 28 -33.42 2.79 -15.31
CA ARG A 28 -33.35 4.14 -15.91
C ARG A 28 -34.18 5.12 -15.07
N HIS A 29 -33.55 5.81 -14.12
CA HIS A 29 -34.12 7.01 -13.55
C HIS A 29 -33.54 8.22 -14.31
N HIS A 30 -34.38 8.91 -15.05
CA HIS A 30 -34.07 10.22 -15.62
C HIS A 30 -33.85 11.24 -14.49
N ALA A 31 -32.61 11.54 -14.18
CA ALA A 31 -32.24 12.71 -13.37
C ALA A 31 -31.46 13.67 -14.24
N THR A 32 -32.13 14.74 -14.63
CA THR A 32 -31.55 15.95 -15.26
C THR A 32 -30.71 16.70 -14.24
N ARG A 33 -29.42 16.44 -14.18
CA ARG A 33 -28.37 17.31 -13.63
C ARG A 33 -26.97 16.74 -13.84
N SER A 34 -26.46 16.77 -15.06
CA SER A 34 -25.02 16.84 -15.29
C SER A 34 -24.77 17.52 -16.62
N GLY A 35 -23.99 18.58 -16.61
CA GLY A 35 -23.51 19.26 -17.84
C GLY A 35 -22.42 18.39 -18.55
N TRP A 36 -22.47 17.10 -18.40
CA TRP A 36 -21.55 16.11 -18.93
C TRP A 36 -22.17 15.47 -20.16
N GLY A 37 -22.08 15.99 -21.29
CA GLY A 37 -22.32 15.45 -22.61
C GLY A 37 -23.18 14.18 -22.76
N THR A 38 -23.07 13.51 -23.87
CA THR A 38 -23.81 12.31 -24.22
C THR A 38 -23.48 11.12 -23.30
N ASP A 39 -24.36 10.12 -23.16
CA ASP A 39 -24.17 8.86 -22.40
C ASP A 39 -22.79 8.20 -22.59
N VAL A 40 -22.20 8.33 -23.78
CA VAL A 40 -20.88 7.75 -24.12
C VAL A 40 -19.74 8.46 -23.36
N THR A 41 -19.84 9.77 -23.19
CA THR A 41 -18.79 10.55 -22.48
C THR A 41 -18.81 10.26 -20.99
N GLU A 42 -19.98 10.13 -20.38
CA GLU A 42 -20.12 9.77 -18.98
C GLU A 42 -19.58 8.38 -18.72
N LEU A 43 -19.92 7.40 -19.57
CA LEU A 43 -19.39 6.04 -19.49
C LEU A 43 -17.87 5.99 -19.63
N PHE A 44 -17.29 6.79 -20.53
CA PHE A 44 -15.83 6.90 -20.66
C PHE A 44 -15.18 7.40 -19.37
N VAL A 45 -15.74 8.43 -18.73
CA VAL A 45 -15.21 8.95 -17.46
C VAL A 45 -15.31 7.89 -16.36
N VAL A 46 -16.45 7.21 -16.23
CA VAL A 46 -16.63 6.14 -15.22
C VAL A 46 -15.59 5.02 -15.39
N ILE A 47 -15.44 4.50 -16.62
CA ILE A 47 -14.45 3.44 -16.92
C ILE A 47 -13.04 3.91 -16.58
N THR A 48 -12.72 5.15 -16.93
CA THR A 48 -11.41 5.74 -16.65
C THR A 48 -11.16 5.82 -15.15
N VAL A 49 -12.12 6.26 -14.35
CA VAL A 49 -11.96 6.38 -12.89
C VAL A 49 -11.86 5.02 -12.24
N ILE A 50 -12.61 4.02 -12.72
CA ILE A 50 -12.45 2.62 -12.27
C ILE A 50 -11.03 2.10 -12.58
N ALA A 51 -10.52 2.36 -13.79
CA ALA A 51 -9.15 1.98 -14.15
C ALA A 51 -8.11 2.65 -13.24
N VAL A 52 -8.27 3.94 -12.95
CA VAL A 52 -7.38 4.68 -12.02
C VAL A 52 -7.51 4.15 -10.58
N ALA A 53 -8.71 3.74 -10.14
CA ALA A 53 -8.90 3.10 -8.84
C ALA A 53 -8.16 1.75 -8.76
N LEU A 54 -8.17 0.94 -9.82
CA LEU A 54 -7.39 -0.30 -9.88
C LEU A 54 -5.88 -0.02 -9.94
N ILE A 55 -5.44 1.05 -10.60
CA ILE A 55 -4.04 1.51 -10.58
C ILE A 55 -3.66 1.95 -9.16
N PHE A 56 -4.54 2.66 -8.46
CA PHE A 56 -4.32 2.99 -7.03
C PHE A 56 -4.13 1.71 -6.21
N ASP A 57 -4.96 0.69 -6.38
CA ASP A 57 -4.86 -0.56 -5.65
C ASP A 57 -3.58 -1.34 -5.98
N PHE A 58 -3.16 -1.34 -7.25
CA PHE A 58 -1.86 -1.85 -7.66
C PHE A 58 -0.72 -1.11 -6.94
N THR A 59 -0.76 0.23 -6.89
CA THR A 59 0.26 1.03 -6.19
C THR A 59 0.23 0.80 -4.69
N ASN A 60 -0.94 0.56 -4.10
CA ASN A 60 -1.12 0.19 -2.70
C ASN A 60 -0.48 -1.18 -2.41
N GLY A 61 -0.82 -2.23 -3.17
CA GLY A 61 -0.23 -3.56 -3.02
C GLY A 61 1.30 -3.55 -3.17
N PHE A 62 1.80 -2.80 -4.13
CA PHE A 62 3.22 -2.57 -4.36
C PHE A 62 3.90 -1.82 -3.19
N HIS A 63 3.32 -0.71 -2.73
CA HIS A 63 3.83 0.09 -1.62
C HIS A 63 3.83 -0.71 -0.31
N ASP A 64 2.73 -1.38 0.00
CA ASP A 64 2.44 -1.97 1.29
C ASP A 64 2.82 -3.47 1.41
N SER A 65 3.36 -4.07 0.32
CA SER A 65 3.95 -5.43 0.38
C SER A 65 5.00 -5.57 1.49
N ALA A 66 5.64 -4.47 1.87
CA ALA A 66 6.62 -4.41 2.94
C ALA A 66 6.02 -4.69 4.33
N ASN A 67 4.75 -4.32 4.56
CA ASN A 67 4.07 -4.48 5.85
C ASN A 67 4.03 -5.95 6.31
N ALA A 68 3.87 -6.88 5.35
CA ALA A 68 3.85 -8.30 5.61
C ALA A 68 5.24 -8.94 5.44
N MET A 69 6.02 -8.53 4.43
CA MET A 69 7.16 -9.29 3.95
C MET A 69 8.53 -8.73 4.37
N ALA A 70 8.61 -7.51 4.92
CA ALA A 70 9.89 -6.94 5.35
C ALA A 70 10.58 -7.76 6.44
N GLY A 71 9.83 -8.19 7.46
CA GLY A 71 10.36 -9.00 8.56
C GLY A 71 10.93 -10.34 8.10
N PRO A 72 10.15 -11.23 7.44
CA PRO A 72 10.63 -12.54 7.03
C PRO A 72 11.74 -12.49 5.97
N VAL A 73 11.77 -11.46 5.13
CA VAL A 73 12.88 -11.24 4.18
C VAL A 73 14.14 -10.79 4.93
N ALA A 74 14.02 -9.86 5.88
CA ALA A 74 15.15 -9.34 6.64
C ALA A 74 15.84 -10.39 7.52
N THR A 75 15.06 -11.33 8.10
CA THR A 75 15.55 -12.43 8.94
C THR A 75 15.98 -13.66 8.14
N GLY A 76 15.71 -13.71 6.83
CA GLY A 76 15.94 -14.88 5.99
C GLY A 76 14.96 -16.03 6.28
N ALA A 77 13.81 -15.78 6.92
CA ALA A 77 12.75 -16.76 7.08
C ALA A 77 12.07 -17.09 5.74
N LEU A 78 11.96 -16.12 4.84
CA LEU A 78 11.51 -16.30 3.47
C LEU A 78 12.49 -15.68 2.48
N ARG A 79 12.67 -16.33 1.34
CA ARG A 79 13.41 -15.76 0.21
C ARG A 79 12.57 -14.60 -0.38
N PRO A 80 13.19 -13.48 -0.83
CA PRO A 80 12.45 -12.32 -1.31
C PRO A 80 11.39 -12.62 -2.38
N ARG A 81 11.72 -13.43 -3.39
CA ARG A 81 10.77 -13.83 -4.44
C ARG A 81 9.61 -14.67 -3.90
N THR A 82 9.89 -15.64 -3.03
CA THR A 82 8.86 -16.48 -2.41
C THR A 82 7.93 -15.64 -1.55
N ALA A 83 8.48 -14.65 -0.82
CA ALA A 83 7.72 -13.75 0.02
C ALA A 83 6.67 -12.95 -0.78
N VAL A 84 7.06 -12.33 -1.91
CA VAL A 84 6.13 -11.53 -2.72
C VAL A 84 5.10 -12.39 -3.46
N ILE A 85 5.46 -13.61 -3.89
CA ILE A 85 4.50 -14.55 -4.51
C ILE A 85 3.45 -14.99 -3.47
N LEU A 86 3.90 -15.40 -2.29
CA LEU A 86 3.01 -15.79 -1.19
C LEU A 86 2.12 -14.62 -0.76
N GLY A 87 2.71 -13.42 -0.63
CA GLY A 87 1.98 -12.20 -0.32
C GLY A 87 0.92 -11.85 -1.36
N ALA A 88 1.24 -11.96 -2.64
CA ALA A 88 0.32 -11.67 -3.74
C ALA A 88 -0.92 -12.60 -3.73
N VAL A 89 -0.68 -13.91 -3.58
CA VAL A 89 -1.77 -14.91 -3.51
C VAL A 89 -2.65 -14.66 -2.29
N LEU A 90 -2.04 -14.41 -1.13
CA LEU A 90 -2.79 -14.21 0.11
C LEU A 90 -3.52 -12.87 0.17
N ASN A 91 -2.98 -11.83 -0.47
CA ASN A 91 -3.70 -10.56 -0.65
C ASN A 91 -4.94 -10.73 -1.53
N LEU A 92 -4.83 -11.45 -2.65
CA LEU A 92 -5.98 -11.77 -3.49
C LEU A 92 -7.05 -12.55 -2.71
N VAL A 93 -6.65 -13.61 -2.00
CA VAL A 93 -7.59 -14.40 -1.18
C VAL A 93 -8.21 -13.53 -0.08
N GLY A 94 -7.38 -12.75 0.62
CA GLY A 94 -7.84 -11.86 1.69
C GLY A 94 -8.87 -10.84 1.23
N ALA A 95 -8.69 -10.26 0.04
CA ALA A 95 -9.63 -9.30 -0.55
C ALA A 95 -11.05 -9.88 -0.72
N CYS A 96 -11.17 -11.20 -0.87
CA CYS A 96 -12.46 -11.88 -1.03
C CYS A 96 -13.16 -12.23 0.30
N LEU A 97 -12.53 -12.02 1.48
CA LEU A 97 -13.03 -12.50 2.77
C LEU A 97 -14.04 -11.57 3.44
N SER A 98 -14.03 -10.28 3.15
CA SER A 98 -14.92 -9.30 3.79
C SER A 98 -15.20 -8.10 2.87
N THR A 99 -16.28 -7.37 3.15
CA THR A 99 -16.69 -6.16 2.44
C THR A 99 -17.10 -5.01 3.39
N GLU A 100 -16.89 -5.16 4.69
CA GLU A 100 -17.39 -4.20 5.70
C GLU A 100 -16.71 -2.84 5.61
N VAL A 101 -15.38 -2.81 5.34
CA VAL A 101 -14.65 -1.55 5.13
C VAL A 101 -15.11 -0.88 3.82
N ALA A 102 -15.38 -1.67 2.77
CA ALA A 102 -15.88 -1.15 1.50
C ALA A 102 -17.24 -0.46 1.66
N LYS A 103 -18.16 -1.06 2.41
CA LYS A 103 -19.46 -0.46 2.74
C LYS A 103 -19.32 0.85 3.53
N THR A 104 -18.38 0.88 4.48
CA THR A 104 -18.09 2.11 5.25
C THR A 104 -17.60 3.24 4.33
N ILE A 105 -16.77 2.93 3.33
CA ILE A 105 -16.22 3.93 2.41
C ILE A 105 -17.30 4.41 1.42
N SER A 106 -18.07 3.50 0.86
CA SER A 106 -19.07 3.83 -0.16
C SER A 106 -20.34 4.49 0.36
N GLY A 107 -20.62 4.47 1.67
CA GLY A 107 -21.88 5.00 2.21
C GLY A 107 -21.74 5.79 3.53
N GLY A 108 -20.54 6.13 3.99
CA GLY A 108 -20.40 6.74 5.31
C GLY A 108 -19.50 7.97 5.40
N PHE A 109 -18.56 8.15 4.48
CA PHE A 109 -17.56 9.22 4.55
C PHE A 109 -18.07 10.55 3.99
N PHE A 110 -18.95 10.49 3.01
CA PHE A 110 -19.35 11.63 2.20
C PHE A 110 -20.86 11.63 2.00
N ASP A 111 -21.40 12.77 1.59
CA ASP A 111 -22.78 12.87 1.14
C ASP A 111 -22.88 12.37 -0.31
N ASP A 112 -23.49 11.19 -0.52
CA ASP A 112 -23.63 10.54 -1.82
C ASP A 112 -24.30 11.44 -2.87
N ALA A 113 -25.16 12.39 -2.45
CA ALA A 113 -25.86 13.29 -3.36
C ALA A 113 -24.96 14.40 -3.94
N LEU A 114 -23.84 14.67 -3.31
CA LEU A 114 -22.94 15.79 -3.67
C LEU A 114 -21.65 15.32 -4.34
N ILE A 115 -21.35 14.00 -4.26
CA ILE A 115 -20.14 13.47 -4.87
C ILE A 115 -20.33 13.23 -6.36
N THR A 116 -19.30 13.60 -7.12
CA THR A 116 -19.22 13.36 -8.55
C THR A 116 -18.06 12.44 -8.90
N VAL A 117 -18.20 11.72 -10.03
CA VAL A 117 -17.13 10.81 -10.53
C VAL A 117 -15.79 11.54 -10.74
N PRO A 118 -15.74 12.78 -11.26
CA PRO A 118 -14.49 13.54 -11.36
C PRO A 118 -13.85 13.91 -10.03
N MET A 119 -14.61 14.17 -8.96
CA MET A 119 -14.05 14.40 -7.63
C MET A 119 -13.33 13.15 -7.11
N ILE A 120 -13.91 11.96 -7.37
CA ILE A 120 -13.28 10.69 -6.99
C ILE A 120 -11.98 10.49 -7.78
N LEU A 121 -11.96 10.81 -9.08
CA LEU A 121 -10.73 10.78 -9.89
C LEU A 121 -9.65 11.69 -9.29
N ALA A 122 -10.00 12.92 -8.97
CA ALA A 122 -9.08 13.89 -8.38
C ALA A 122 -8.48 13.40 -7.05
N GLY A 123 -9.31 12.80 -6.20
CA GLY A 123 -8.86 12.17 -4.95
C GLY A 123 -7.90 11.01 -5.16
N LEU A 124 -8.18 10.14 -6.13
CA LEU A 124 -7.31 9.03 -6.51
C LEU A 124 -5.97 9.51 -7.07
N VAL A 125 -5.97 10.55 -7.90
CA VAL A 125 -4.74 11.19 -8.41
C VAL A 125 -3.88 11.69 -7.26
N GLY A 126 -4.48 12.38 -6.28
CA GLY A 126 -3.80 12.84 -5.08
C GLY A 126 -3.17 11.69 -4.30
N ALA A 127 -3.91 10.60 -4.10
CA ALA A 127 -3.45 9.41 -3.40
C ALA A 127 -2.29 8.70 -4.10
N ILE A 128 -2.40 8.49 -5.42
CA ILE A 128 -1.37 7.81 -6.23
C ILE A 128 -0.07 8.62 -6.23
N ILE A 129 -0.15 9.93 -6.48
CA ILE A 129 1.02 10.82 -6.50
C ILE A 129 1.72 10.77 -5.14
N TRP A 130 0.98 10.89 -4.04
CA TRP A 130 1.54 10.82 -2.69
C TRP A 130 2.21 9.48 -2.39
N ASN A 131 1.54 8.36 -2.68
CA ASN A 131 2.08 7.02 -2.47
C ASN A 131 3.37 6.78 -3.27
N LEU A 132 3.39 7.16 -4.54
CA LEU A 132 4.57 6.98 -5.39
C LEU A 132 5.72 7.89 -4.98
N MET A 133 5.43 9.11 -4.52
CA MET A 133 6.43 10.04 -4.01
C MET A 133 7.08 9.49 -2.73
N THR A 134 6.29 9.08 -1.75
CA THR A 134 6.81 8.50 -0.50
C THR A 134 7.54 7.19 -0.73
N TRP A 135 7.07 6.36 -1.67
CA TRP A 135 7.79 5.16 -2.09
C TRP A 135 9.15 5.49 -2.73
N LEU A 136 9.23 6.52 -3.59
CA LEU A 136 10.48 6.94 -4.21
C LEU A 136 11.55 7.27 -3.16
N PHE A 137 11.13 7.88 -2.06
CA PHE A 137 12.00 8.21 -0.92
C PHE A 137 12.22 7.05 0.07
N GLY A 138 11.57 5.89 -0.16
CA GLY A 138 11.65 4.76 0.75
C GLY A 138 11.00 5.01 2.12
N LEU A 139 10.08 5.97 2.19
CA LEU A 139 9.34 6.32 3.40
C LEU A 139 8.09 5.45 3.52
N PRO A 140 7.95 4.61 4.55
CA PRO A 140 6.73 3.87 4.82
C PRO A 140 5.61 4.82 5.26
N SER A 141 4.84 5.34 4.31
CA SER A 141 3.66 6.17 4.54
C SER A 141 2.39 5.33 4.58
N SER A 142 1.25 5.94 4.88
CA SER A 142 -0.04 5.26 4.90
C SER A 142 -0.79 5.46 3.59
N SER A 143 -0.88 4.41 2.77
CA SER A 143 -1.71 4.40 1.56
C SER A 143 -3.18 4.69 1.85
N SER A 144 -3.69 4.24 3.00
CA SER A 144 -5.05 4.54 3.46
C SER A 144 -5.26 6.03 3.72
N HIS A 145 -4.33 6.67 4.45
CA HIS A 145 -4.41 8.11 4.70
C HIS A 145 -4.21 8.92 3.44
N ALA A 146 -3.41 8.45 2.48
CA ALA A 146 -3.27 9.08 1.18
C ALA A 146 -4.60 9.03 0.41
N LEU A 147 -5.29 7.88 0.41
CA LEU A 147 -6.61 7.74 -0.22
C LEU A 147 -7.65 8.67 0.43
N PHE A 148 -7.81 8.57 1.75
CA PHE A 148 -8.79 9.40 2.46
C PHE A 148 -8.45 10.89 2.34
N GLY A 149 -7.18 11.26 2.49
CA GLY A 149 -6.74 12.64 2.30
C GLY A 149 -7.08 13.17 0.92
N GLY A 150 -6.69 12.43 -0.13
CA GLY A 150 -6.97 12.78 -1.51
C GLY A 150 -8.46 12.98 -1.78
N LEU A 151 -9.29 12.01 -1.36
CA LEU A 151 -10.74 12.10 -1.51
C LEU A 151 -11.35 13.27 -0.72
N ILE A 152 -10.96 13.46 0.56
CA ILE A 152 -11.43 14.58 1.39
C ILE A 152 -11.06 15.91 0.74
N GLY A 153 -9.81 16.06 0.31
CA GLY A 153 -9.37 17.30 -0.34
C GLY A 153 -10.13 17.61 -1.63
N ALA A 154 -10.36 16.59 -2.46
CA ALA A 154 -11.13 16.74 -3.69
C ALA A 154 -12.59 17.09 -3.43
N VAL A 155 -13.24 16.43 -2.44
CA VAL A 155 -14.64 16.70 -2.09
C VAL A 155 -14.81 18.08 -1.43
N VAL A 156 -13.89 18.48 -0.54
CA VAL A 156 -13.92 19.80 0.09
C VAL A 156 -13.83 20.92 -0.94
N VAL A 157 -12.99 20.76 -1.97
CA VAL A 157 -12.85 21.75 -3.04
C VAL A 157 -14.05 21.73 -4.00
N GLY A 158 -14.55 20.55 -4.35
CA GLY A 158 -15.62 20.41 -5.34
C GLY A 158 -17.04 20.58 -4.80
N ALA A 159 -17.30 20.14 -3.55
CA ALA A 159 -18.65 20.15 -2.94
C ALA A 159 -18.73 20.90 -1.59
N GLY A 160 -17.59 21.36 -1.07
CA GLY A 160 -17.52 22.07 0.20
C GLY A 160 -17.33 21.17 1.41
N LEU A 161 -16.92 21.78 2.54
CA LEU A 161 -16.60 21.05 3.78
C LEU A 161 -17.82 20.32 4.39
N ALA A 162 -19.02 20.84 4.18
CA ALA A 162 -20.25 20.25 4.71
C ALA A 162 -20.58 18.87 4.10
N SER A 163 -20.02 18.55 2.95
CA SER A 163 -20.21 17.26 2.26
C SER A 163 -19.39 16.13 2.87
N VAL A 164 -18.54 16.43 3.83
CA VAL A 164 -17.62 15.48 4.48
C VAL A 164 -18.12 15.16 5.89
N ASN A 165 -18.30 13.87 6.19
CA ASN A 165 -18.69 13.43 7.51
C ASN A 165 -17.49 13.42 8.47
N GLY A 166 -17.24 14.54 9.15
CA GLY A 166 -16.11 14.72 10.07
C GLY A 166 -16.09 13.69 11.20
N TRP A 167 -17.25 13.28 11.72
CA TRP A 167 -17.32 12.27 12.78
C TRP A 167 -16.84 10.89 12.30
N VAL A 168 -17.23 10.49 11.10
CA VAL A 168 -16.77 9.20 10.51
C VAL A 168 -15.27 9.24 10.27
N ILE A 169 -14.72 10.38 9.78
CA ILE A 169 -13.26 10.53 9.62
C ILE A 169 -12.54 10.39 10.97
N VAL A 170 -13.01 11.10 12.00
CA VAL A 170 -12.39 11.01 13.31
C VAL A 170 -12.48 9.59 13.88
N SER A 171 -13.66 8.98 13.86
CA SER A 171 -13.90 7.68 14.50
C SER A 171 -13.37 6.49 13.72
N LYS A 172 -13.36 6.54 12.37
CA LYS A 172 -12.98 5.41 11.52
C LYS A 172 -11.57 5.52 10.92
N VAL A 173 -10.95 6.72 10.94
CA VAL A 173 -9.61 6.95 10.37
C VAL A 173 -8.65 7.50 11.42
N LEU A 174 -8.91 8.67 12.01
CA LEU A 174 -7.93 9.35 12.85
C LEU A 174 -7.72 8.65 14.20
N LEU A 175 -8.78 8.24 14.87
CA LEU A 175 -8.68 7.51 16.14
C LEU A 175 -7.99 6.15 15.97
N PRO A 176 -8.37 5.30 14.99
CA PRO A 176 -7.64 4.07 14.71
C PRO A 176 -6.18 4.30 14.29
N ALA A 177 -5.86 5.41 13.62
CA ALA A 177 -4.48 5.74 13.24
C ALA A 177 -3.53 5.89 14.43
N ILE A 178 -4.04 6.30 15.58
CA ILE A 178 -3.28 6.46 16.83
C ILE A 178 -3.37 5.19 17.67
N VAL A 179 -4.58 4.66 17.86
CA VAL A 179 -4.83 3.55 18.79
C VAL A 179 -4.29 2.22 18.25
N ALA A 180 -4.49 1.93 16.96
CA ALA A 180 -4.12 0.63 16.40
C ALA A 180 -2.60 0.33 16.45
N PRO A 181 -1.69 1.24 16.08
CA PRO A 181 -0.25 0.99 16.20
C PRO A 181 0.20 0.86 17.66
N LEU A 182 -0.42 1.55 18.59
CA LEU A 182 -0.12 1.42 20.03
C LEU A 182 -0.55 0.04 20.55
N VAL A 183 -1.79 -0.38 20.26
CA VAL A 183 -2.30 -1.70 20.66
C VAL A 183 -1.45 -2.81 20.07
N ALA A 184 -1.16 -2.75 18.75
CA ALA A 184 -0.34 -3.72 18.07
C ALA A 184 1.11 -3.74 18.60
N GLY A 185 1.68 -2.56 18.91
CA GLY A 185 3.00 -2.43 19.50
C GLY A 185 3.10 -3.04 20.89
N ILE A 186 2.12 -2.76 21.77
CA ILE A 186 2.04 -3.36 23.10
C ILE A 186 1.90 -4.88 23.00
N ALA A 187 0.99 -5.38 22.16
CA ALA A 187 0.79 -6.81 21.92
C ALA A 187 2.07 -7.48 21.41
N ALA A 188 2.76 -6.87 20.44
CA ALA A 188 4.01 -7.37 19.91
C ALA A 188 5.13 -7.38 20.95
N ALA A 189 5.22 -6.34 21.82
CA ALA A 189 6.19 -6.30 22.91
C ALA A 189 5.98 -7.44 23.92
N TRP A 190 4.73 -7.68 24.30
CA TRP A 190 4.37 -8.78 25.18
C TRP A 190 4.63 -10.14 24.55
N ALA A 191 4.20 -10.36 23.33
CA ALA A 191 4.41 -11.60 22.59
C ALA A 191 5.90 -11.91 22.40
N THR A 192 6.71 -10.88 22.12
CA THR A 192 8.16 -11.01 22.01
C THR A 192 8.79 -11.44 23.35
N ARG A 193 8.47 -10.74 24.45
CA ARG A 193 8.98 -11.13 25.79
C ARG A 193 8.60 -12.56 26.14
N LEU A 194 7.36 -12.95 25.84
CA LEU A 194 6.88 -14.32 26.08
C LEU A 194 7.65 -15.34 25.24
N ALA A 195 7.86 -15.06 23.95
CA ALA A 195 8.63 -15.94 23.06
C ALA A 195 10.04 -16.20 23.60
N TYR A 196 10.78 -15.16 23.97
CA TYR A 196 12.12 -15.30 24.56
C TYR A 196 12.12 -15.96 25.93
N ARG A 197 11.09 -15.74 26.74
CA ARG A 197 10.96 -16.39 28.06
C ARG A 197 10.73 -17.89 27.94
N ILE A 198 9.87 -18.33 27.03
CA ILE A 198 9.55 -19.74 26.80
C ILE A 198 10.76 -20.47 26.23
N THR A 199 11.47 -19.84 25.28
CA THR A 199 12.60 -20.49 24.59
C THR A 199 13.94 -20.32 25.28
N ARG A 200 13.99 -19.69 26.46
CA ARG A 200 15.23 -19.42 27.19
C ARG A 200 16.11 -20.65 27.43
N LYS A 201 15.49 -21.81 27.56
CA LYS A 201 16.20 -23.13 27.80
C LYS A 201 16.34 -23.96 26.54
N THR A 202 15.79 -23.51 25.39
CA THR A 202 15.85 -24.25 24.13
C THR A 202 17.14 -23.90 23.39
N PRO A 203 17.88 -24.89 22.84
CA PRO A 203 19.05 -24.60 22.02
C PRO A 203 18.71 -23.60 20.89
N SER A 204 19.58 -22.63 20.67
CA SER A 204 19.33 -21.49 19.72
C SER A 204 19.03 -21.95 18.30
N VAL A 205 19.66 -23.05 17.85
CA VAL A 205 19.41 -23.59 16.49
C VAL A 205 17.98 -24.09 16.33
N HIS A 206 17.45 -24.85 17.29
CA HIS A 206 16.09 -25.38 17.24
C HIS A 206 15.05 -24.27 17.40
N SER A 207 15.28 -23.34 18.33
CA SER A 207 14.44 -22.18 18.54
C SER A 207 14.37 -21.32 17.28
N ASN A 208 15.51 -21.01 16.66
CA ASN A 208 15.57 -20.17 15.47
C ASN A 208 14.85 -20.83 14.27
N THR A 209 15.02 -22.14 14.07
CA THR A 209 14.33 -22.88 13.00
C THR A 209 12.82 -22.86 13.20
N GLY A 210 12.33 -23.13 14.42
CA GLY A 210 10.90 -23.08 14.75
C GLY A 210 10.31 -21.68 14.51
N PHE A 211 11.00 -20.64 14.94
CA PHE A 211 10.54 -19.26 14.72
C PHE A 211 10.62 -18.81 13.26
N LYS A 212 11.50 -19.36 12.42
CA LYS A 212 11.45 -19.09 10.96
C LYS A 212 10.12 -19.55 10.36
N TYR A 213 9.67 -20.77 10.68
CA TYR A 213 8.36 -21.26 10.23
C TYR A 213 7.22 -20.46 10.86
N GLY A 214 7.28 -20.15 12.15
CA GLY A 214 6.31 -19.29 12.83
C GLY A 214 6.22 -17.90 12.19
N GLN A 215 7.35 -17.30 11.84
CA GLN A 215 7.40 -16.00 11.16
C GLN A 215 6.86 -16.08 9.72
N ALA A 216 7.16 -17.13 8.98
CA ALA A 216 6.60 -17.34 7.66
C ALA A 216 5.07 -17.48 7.73
N PHE A 217 4.55 -18.21 8.70
CA PHE A 217 3.12 -18.35 8.96
C PHE A 217 2.47 -17.00 9.34
N THR A 218 3.02 -16.29 10.32
CA THR A 218 2.44 -15.00 10.75
C THR A 218 2.53 -13.93 9.67
N ALA A 219 3.60 -13.90 8.87
CA ALA A 219 3.71 -13.04 7.69
C ALA A 219 2.64 -13.37 6.63
N SER A 220 2.34 -14.65 6.44
CA SER A 220 1.23 -15.10 5.59
C SER A 220 -0.11 -14.57 6.12
N MET A 221 -0.33 -14.62 7.43
CA MET A 221 -1.53 -14.04 8.05
C MET A 221 -1.58 -12.52 7.91
N VAL A 222 -0.44 -11.81 7.98
CA VAL A 222 -0.39 -10.37 7.71
C VAL A 222 -0.76 -10.06 6.26
N ALA A 223 -0.27 -10.83 5.29
CA ALA A 223 -0.64 -10.65 3.89
C ALA A 223 -2.14 -10.88 3.65
N LEU A 224 -2.69 -11.94 4.24
CA LEU A 224 -4.14 -12.21 4.20
C LEU A 224 -4.94 -11.06 4.82
N ALA A 225 -4.53 -10.60 6.00
CA ALA A 225 -5.15 -9.49 6.71
C ALA A 225 -5.06 -8.17 5.92
N HIS A 226 -3.92 -7.92 5.28
CA HIS A 226 -3.72 -6.76 4.42
C HIS A 226 -4.70 -6.77 3.24
N GLY A 227 -4.81 -7.88 2.51
CA GLY A 227 -5.79 -8.02 1.44
C GLY A 227 -7.23 -7.82 1.93
N THR A 228 -7.56 -8.40 3.11
CA THR A 228 -8.88 -8.26 3.72
C THR A 228 -9.21 -6.81 4.12
N SER A 229 -8.21 -5.99 4.48
CA SER A 229 -8.42 -4.59 4.84
C SER A 229 -8.27 -3.66 3.64
N ASP A 230 -7.14 -3.75 2.94
CA ASP A 230 -6.73 -2.74 1.95
C ASP A 230 -7.38 -2.94 0.59
N GLY A 231 -7.61 -4.18 0.16
CA GLY A 231 -8.39 -4.45 -1.05
C GLY A 231 -9.81 -3.89 -0.98
N GLN A 232 -10.41 -3.89 0.22
CA GLN A 232 -11.75 -3.31 0.41
C GLN A 232 -11.82 -1.79 0.20
N LYS A 233 -10.70 -1.06 0.36
CA LYS A 233 -10.69 0.39 0.16
C LYS A 233 -10.95 0.74 -1.29
N THR A 234 -10.29 0.05 -2.20
CA THR A 234 -10.54 0.21 -3.63
C THR A 234 -11.92 -0.29 -4.04
N MET A 235 -12.40 -1.41 -3.46
CA MET A 235 -13.77 -1.86 -3.67
C MET A 235 -14.77 -0.79 -3.26
N GLY A 236 -14.57 -0.14 -2.10
CA GLY A 236 -15.43 0.94 -1.63
C GLY A 236 -15.40 2.16 -2.56
N VAL A 237 -14.22 2.54 -3.06
CA VAL A 237 -14.07 3.64 -4.02
C VAL A 237 -14.75 3.32 -5.35
N ILE A 238 -14.56 2.12 -5.91
CA ILE A 238 -15.25 1.73 -7.17
C ILE A 238 -16.77 1.68 -6.95
N THR A 239 -17.24 1.16 -5.80
CA THR A 239 -18.67 1.18 -5.45
C THR A 239 -19.18 2.62 -5.37
N LEU A 240 -18.42 3.54 -4.76
CA LEU A 240 -18.76 4.97 -4.71
C LEU A 240 -18.83 5.59 -6.12
N VAL A 241 -17.93 5.21 -7.03
CA VAL A 241 -17.99 5.64 -8.45
C VAL A 241 -19.28 5.16 -9.11
N LEU A 242 -19.65 3.90 -8.89
CA LEU A 242 -20.88 3.33 -9.46
C LEU A 242 -22.14 4.00 -8.90
N ILE A 243 -22.15 4.33 -7.61
CA ILE A 243 -23.24 5.07 -6.95
C ILE A 243 -23.31 6.50 -7.51
N ALA A 244 -22.18 7.22 -7.58
CA ALA A 244 -22.11 8.58 -8.10
C ALA A 244 -22.53 8.68 -9.59
N ALA A 245 -22.32 7.62 -10.36
CA ALA A 245 -22.76 7.47 -11.74
C ALA A 245 -24.19 6.92 -11.90
N ASN A 246 -24.95 6.71 -10.81
CA ASN A 246 -26.28 6.09 -10.81
C ASN A 246 -26.33 4.68 -11.44
N LEU A 247 -25.20 3.96 -11.48
CA LEU A 247 -25.10 2.58 -11.97
C LEU A 247 -25.31 1.55 -10.86
N GLN A 248 -25.36 1.99 -9.61
CA GLN A 248 -25.58 1.17 -8.42
C GLN A 248 -26.35 1.97 -7.36
N ALA A 249 -27.27 1.31 -6.64
CA ALA A 249 -28.02 1.97 -5.57
C ALA A 249 -27.14 2.27 -4.35
N SER A 250 -27.36 3.45 -3.72
CA SER A 250 -26.71 3.81 -2.46
C SER A 250 -27.02 2.79 -1.35
N GLY A 251 -26.07 2.58 -0.46
CA GLY A 251 -26.19 1.61 0.65
C GLY A 251 -25.95 0.14 0.25
N THR A 252 -25.68 -0.15 -1.02
CA THR A 252 -25.34 -1.51 -1.47
C THR A 252 -23.83 -1.76 -1.38
N GLY A 253 -23.43 -3.02 -1.14
CA GLY A 253 -22.03 -3.42 -1.08
C GLY A 253 -21.40 -3.58 -2.48
N PRO A 254 -20.07 -3.83 -2.54
CA PRO A 254 -19.36 -4.01 -3.81
C PRO A 254 -19.86 -5.23 -4.57
N GLN A 255 -19.97 -5.12 -5.88
CA GLN A 255 -20.33 -6.21 -6.78
C GLN A 255 -19.18 -7.23 -6.86
N LEU A 256 -19.49 -8.49 -7.20
CA LEU A 256 -18.50 -9.58 -7.25
C LEU A 256 -17.33 -9.28 -8.18
N TRP A 257 -17.58 -8.69 -9.36
CA TRP A 257 -16.49 -8.33 -10.28
C TRP A 257 -15.57 -7.25 -9.70
N VAL A 258 -16.07 -6.33 -8.88
CA VAL A 258 -15.28 -5.30 -8.18
C VAL A 258 -14.36 -5.97 -7.16
N ILE A 259 -14.88 -6.94 -6.41
CA ILE A 259 -14.10 -7.71 -5.42
C ILE A 259 -12.93 -8.44 -6.13
N ILE A 260 -13.23 -9.12 -7.22
CA ILE A 260 -12.22 -9.88 -7.98
C ILE A 260 -11.19 -8.93 -8.62
N ALA A 261 -11.63 -7.83 -9.24
CA ALA A 261 -10.75 -6.87 -9.90
C ALA A 261 -9.80 -6.20 -8.90
N ALA A 262 -10.31 -5.74 -7.76
CA ALA A 262 -9.49 -5.17 -6.69
C ALA A 262 -8.52 -6.22 -6.11
N GLY A 263 -8.98 -7.44 -5.83
CA GLY A 263 -8.12 -8.53 -5.37
C GLY A 263 -6.97 -8.85 -6.34
N ILE A 264 -7.24 -8.86 -7.65
CA ILE A 264 -6.21 -9.04 -8.67
C ILE A 264 -5.23 -7.84 -8.68
N ALA A 265 -5.74 -6.61 -8.63
CA ALA A 265 -4.92 -5.41 -8.68
C ALA A 265 -3.95 -5.33 -7.50
N ILE A 266 -4.43 -5.51 -6.25
CA ILE A 266 -3.58 -5.51 -5.06
C ILE A 266 -2.59 -6.69 -5.05
N GLY A 267 -3.01 -7.86 -5.53
CA GLY A 267 -2.15 -9.04 -5.67
C GLY A 267 -1.01 -8.79 -6.66
N LEU A 268 -1.29 -8.27 -7.84
CA LEU A 268 -0.27 -7.91 -8.84
C LEU A 268 0.68 -6.83 -8.34
N GLY A 269 0.15 -5.83 -7.61
CA GLY A 269 0.96 -4.82 -6.93
C GLY A 269 1.95 -5.45 -5.94
N THR A 270 1.47 -6.34 -5.08
CA THR A 270 2.28 -7.05 -4.10
C THR A 270 3.35 -7.93 -4.76
N TYR A 271 3.00 -8.60 -5.86
CA TYR A 271 3.95 -9.40 -6.64
C TYR A 271 5.11 -8.57 -7.19
N SER A 272 4.87 -7.34 -7.63
CA SER A 272 5.92 -6.44 -8.11
C SER A 272 6.93 -6.05 -7.03
N GLY A 273 6.54 -6.08 -5.75
CA GLY A 273 7.37 -5.92 -4.56
C GLY A 273 7.79 -4.47 -4.28
N GLY A 274 7.51 -4.01 -3.06
CA GLY A 274 7.91 -2.69 -2.55
C GLY A 274 9.31 -2.69 -1.94
N TRP A 275 10.33 -3.08 -2.69
CA TRP A 275 11.68 -3.36 -2.19
C TRP A 275 12.32 -2.20 -1.41
N ARG A 276 12.04 -0.93 -1.79
CA ARG A 276 12.56 0.26 -1.10
C ARG A 276 12.02 0.35 0.32
N ILE A 277 10.70 0.27 0.47
CA ILE A 277 10.02 0.32 1.77
C ILE A 277 10.34 -0.94 2.58
N MET A 278 10.40 -2.10 1.91
CA MET A 278 10.77 -3.37 2.54
C MET A 278 12.15 -3.32 3.19
N ARG A 279 13.14 -2.67 2.54
CA ARG A 279 14.45 -2.42 3.11
C ARG A 279 14.37 -1.53 4.36
N THR A 280 13.63 -0.42 4.30
CA THR A 280 13.47 0.51 5.43
C THR A 280 12.80 -0.16 6.62
N MET A 281 11.70 -0.90 6.39
CA MET A 281 10.98 -1.56 7.48
C MET A 281 11.73 -2.76 8.05
N GLY A 282 12.42 -3.53 7.20
CA GLY A 282 13.12 -4.76 7.62
C GLY A 282 14.47 -4.51 8.30
N LYS A 283 15.15 -3.43 7.94
CA LYS A 283 16.52 -3.14 8.40
C LYS A 283 16.69 -1.75 9.01
N GLY A 284 15.79 -0.81 8.71
CA GLY A 284 15.93 0.61 9.09
C GLY A 284 15.48 0.93 10.50
N ILE A 285 14.48 0.26 11.05
CA ILE A 285 13.81 0.61 12.32
C ILE A 285 14.51 -0.06 13.51
N VAL A 286 14.66 -1.35 13.45
CA VAL A 286 15.26 -2.21 14.47
C VAL A 286 15.85 -3.44 13.79
N GLU A 287 16.89 -4.02 14.37
CA GLU A 287 17.39 -5.32 13.90
C GLU A 287 16.41 -6.42 14.34
N ILE A 288 15.69 -7.00 13.36
CA ILE A 288 14.64 -7.98 13.63
C ILE A 288 15.25 -9.37 13.67
N GLU A 289 14.99 -10.11 14.77
CA GLU A 289 15.23 -11.56 14.86
C GLU A 289 13.95 -12.35 14.59
N THR A 290 14.09 -13.66 14.31
CA THR A 290 12.93 -14.51 13.94
C THR A 290 11.83 -14.59 15.02
N PRO A 291 12.14 -14.67 16.34
CA PRO A 291 11.11 -14.62 17.38
C PRO A 291 10.34 -13.28 17.40
N GLN A 292 11.08 -12.17 17.23
CA GLN A 292 10.47 -10.84 17.13
C GLN A 292 9.57 -10.73 15.90
N GLY A 293 10.06 -11.17 14.74
CA GLY A 293 9.30 -11.14 13.50
C GLY A 293 8.02 -11.97 13.57
N ALA A 294 8.05 -13.13 14.21
CA ALA A 294 6.87 -13.96 14.45
C ALA A 294 5.86 -13.25 15.39
N ALA A 295 6.34 -12.69 16.49
CA ALA A 295 5.50 -11.96 17.44
C ALA A 295 4.88 -10.70 16.82
N SER A 296 5.68 -9.92 16.10
CA SER A 296 5.24 -8.73 15.36
C SER A 296 4.19 -9.07 14.32
N GLY A 297 4.42 -10.12 13.51
CA GLY A 297 3.47 -10.59 12.50
C GLY A 297 2.14 -11.04 13.10
N ALA A 298 2.16 -11.77 14.24
CA ALA A 298 0.95 -12.19 14.94
C ALA A 298 0.14 -10.99 15.45
N ALA A 299 0.80 -10.02 16.11
CA ALA A 299 0.13 -8.81 16.59
C ALA A 299 -0.44 -7.97 15.44
N THR A 300 0.31 -7.82 14.36
CA THR A 300 -0.11 -7.08 13.16
C THR A 300 -1.36 -7.72 12.55
N SER A 301 -1.32 -9.02 12.25
CA SER A 301 -2.43 -9.71 11.59
C SER A 301 -3.69 -9.71 12.45
N ALA A 302 -3.57 -9.96 13.76
CA ALA A 302 -4.71 -9.92 14.68
C ALA A 302 -5.36 -8.53 14.73
N THR A 303 -4.56 -7.46 14.82
CA THR A 303 -5.07 -6.08 14.87
C THR A 303 -5.76 -5.69 13.56
N ILE A 304 -5.17 -6.02 12.41
CA ILE A 304 -5.75 -5.68 11.10
C ILE A 304 -7.06 -6.45 10.87
N LEU A 305 -7.09 -7.76 11.12
CA LEU A 305 -8.30 -8.57 10.94
C LEU A 305 -9.44 -8.12 11.85
N ALA A 306 -9.14 -7.86 13.13
CA ALA A 306 -10.15 -7.36 14.07
C ALA A 306 -10.75 -6.04 13.58
N SER A 307 -9.92 -5.11 13.10
CA SER A 307 -10.40 -3.81 12.61
C SER A 307 -11.18 -3.91 11.29
N ALA A 308 -10.78 -4.82 10.39
CA ALA A 308 -11.48 -5.03 9.13
C ALA A 308 -12.91 -5.54 9.35
N HIS A 309 -13.12 -6.42 10.33
CA HIS A 309 -14.46 -6.87 10.72
C HIS A 309 -15.32 -5.76 11.36
N LEU A 310 -14.70 -4.79 12.00
CA LEU A 310 -15.39 -3.63 12.59
C LEU A 310 -15.60 -2.49 11.56
N GLY A 311 -15.22 -2.69 10.31
CA GLY A 311 -15.35 -1.70 9.24
C GLY A 311 -14.44 -0.48 9.43
N PHE A 312 -13.33 -0.59 10.17
CA PHE A 312 -12.38 0.51 10.31
C PHE A 312 -11.40 0.56 9.13
N GLY A 313 -11.29 1.72 8.48
CA GLY A 313 -10.33 1.97 7.42
C GLY A 313 -8.92 2.28 7.93
N LEU A 314 -8.39 1.44 8.84
CA LEU A 314 -7.09 1.71 9.44
C LEU A 314 -5.90 1.62 8.46
N SER A 315 -4.76 2.14 8.91
CA SER A 315 -3.48 2.06 8.21
C SER A 315 -2.72 0.79 8.60
N THR A 316 -2.59 -0.13 7.66
CA THR A 316 -1.81 -1.36 7.84
C THR A 316 -0.32 -1.07 8.06
N THR A 317 0.21 -0.01 7.45
CA THR A 317 1.59 0.46 7.66
C THR A 317 1.82 0.94 9.09
N HIS A 318 0.88 1.70 9.68
CA HIS A 318 0.99 2.14 11.08
C HIS A 318 1.00 0.94 12.02
N VAL A 319 0.09 -0.01 11.83
CA VAL A 319 -0.01 -1.22 12.65
C VAL A 319 1.25 -2.07 12.56
N SER A 320 1.73 -2.34 11.35
CA SER A 320 2.94 -3.14 11.12
C SER A 320 4.18 -2.47 11.73
N THR A 321 4.34 -1.16 11.53
CA THR A 321 5.45 -0.40 12.10
C THR A 321 5.37 -0.36 13.63
N GLY A 322 4.18 -0.12 14.19
CA GLY A 322 3.96 -0.17 15.63
C GLY A 322 4.34 -1.52 16.24
N SER A 323 3.95 -2.62 15.57
CA SER A 323 4.32 -3.98 15.98
C SER A 323 5.83 -4.23 15.90
N ILE A 324 6.51 -3.76 14.85
CA ILE A 324 7.97 -3.89 14.71
C ILE A 324 8.68 -3.11 15.83
N LEU A 325 8.28 -1.86 16.09
CA LEU A 325 8.82 -1.06 17.20
C LEU A 325 8.57 -1.74 18.55
N GLY A 326 7.32 -2.18 18.79
CA GLY A 326 6.95 -2.87 20.03
C GLY A 326 7.75 -4.16 20.24
N SER A 327 7.95 -4.96 19.20
CA SER A 327 8.77 -6.17 19.29
C SER A 327 10.23 -5.86 19.61
N GLY A 328 10.79 -4.77 19.07
CA GLY A 328 12.12 -4.27 19.40
C GLY A 328 12.25 -3.89 20.88
N VAL A 329 11.32 -3.07 21.37
CA VAL A 329 11.24 -2.72 22.81
C VAL A 329 11.03 -3.96 23.68
N GLY A 330 10.22 -4.91 23.23
CA GLY A 330 9.97 -6.19 23.93
C GLY A 330 11.23 -7.03 24.14
N ARG A 331 12.15 -7.05 23.16
CA ARG A 331 13.45 -7.71 23.23
C ARG A 331 14.49 -6.90 24.01
N GLY A 332 14.30 -5.58 24.14
CA GLY A 332 15.35 -4.67 24.57
C GLY A 332 16.38 -4.38 23.48
N ALA A 333 15.98 -4.49 22.21
CA ALA A 333 16.84 -4.16 21.08
C ALA A 333 16.98 -2.64 20.93
N GLU A 334 18.08 -2.21 20.33
CA GLU A 334 18.27 -0.81 19.99
C GLU A 334 17.30 -0.39 18.88
N VAL A 335 16.42 0.55 19.19
CA VAL A 335 15.47 1.13 18.26
C VAL A 335 16.06 2.43 17.70
N ARG A 336 16.08 2.54 16.37
CA ARG A 336 16.53 3.75 15.69
C ARG A 336 15.43 4.81 15.68
N TRP A 337 15.29 5.53 16.79
CA TRP A 337 14.24 6.54 16.98
C TRP A 337 14.26 7.66 15.94
N SER A 338 15.43 7.96 15.35
CA SER A 338 15.55 8.91 14.24
C SER A 338 14.79 8.47 12.99
N VAL A 339 14.73 7.16 12.70
CA VAL A 339 13.94 6.61 11.61
C VAL A 339 12.47 6.60 11.98
N ALA A 340 12.13 6.14 13.19
CA ALA A 340 10.76 6.10 13.68
C ALA A 340 10.11 7.49 13.69
N SER A 341 10.81 8.54 14.15
CA SER A 341 10.28 9.92 14.15
C SER A 341 10.02 10.46 12.75
N ARG A 342 10.88 10.15 11.77
CA ARG A 342 10.64 10.53 10.37
C ARG A 342 9.40 9.83 9.79
N MET A 343 9.16 8.57 10.17
CA MET A 343 7.95 7.86 9.75
C MET A 343 6.70 8.50 10.35
N VAL A 344 6.72 8.83 11.66
CA VAL A 344 5.61 9.55 12.31
C VAL A 344 5.35 10.88 11.62
N PHE A 345 6.39 11.65 11.29
CA PHE A 345 6.25 12.89 10.56
C PHE A 345 5.64 12.68 9.17
N ALA A 346 6.09 11.66 8.41
CA ALA A 346 5.50 11.31 7.13
C ALA A 346 4.01 10.92 7.28
N TRP A 347 3.63 10.21 8.35
CA TRP A 347 2.23 9.86 8.62
C TRP A 347 1.36 11.09 8.86
N LEU A 348 1.84 12.04 9.66
CA LEU A 348 1.13 13.29 9.94
C LEU A 348 0.93 14.14 8.67
N LEU A 349 1.91 14.12 7.76
CA LEU A 349 1.84 14.86 6.51
C LEU A 349 1.03 14.15 5.42
N THR A 350 0.80 12.84 5.53
CA THR A 350 0.18 12.06 4.45
C THR A 350 -1.24 12.52 4.16
N LEU A 351 -2.09 12.65 5.18
CA LEU A 351 -3.49 13.03 4.99
C LEU A 351 -3.61 14.47 4.43
N PRO A 352 -2.99 15.51 5.02
CA PRO A 352 -3.07 16.87 4.48
C PRO A 352 -2.34 17.02 3.15
N GLY A 353 -1.22 16.33 2.95
CA GLY A 353 -0.45 16.41 1.70
C GLY A 353 -1.19 15.79 0.52
N ALA A 354 -1.72 14.58 0.67
CA ALA A 354 -2.56 13.96 -0.35
C ALA A 354 -3.86 14.76 -0.57
N GLY A 355 -4.42 15.35 0.50
CA GLY A 355 -5.58 16.22 0.44
C GLY A 355 -5.33 17.49 -0.37
N LEU A 356 -4.18 18.11 -0.19
CA LEU A 356 -3.79 19.28 -1.00
C LEU A 356 -3.69 18.91 -2.49
N VAL A 357 -3.01 17.79 -2.81
CA VAL A 357 -2.87 17.33 -4.20
C VAL A 357 -4.24 16.99 -4.80
N GLY A 358 -5.09 16.27 -4.05
CA GLY A 358 -6.45 15.91 -4.48
C GLY A 358 -7.36 17.13 -4.67
N GLY A 359 -7.25 18.11 -3.77
CA GLY A 359 -7.98 19.39 -3.90
C GLY A 359 -7.56 20.20 -5.13
N LEU A 360 -6.25 20.30 -5.38
CA LEU A 360 -5.74 20.95 -6.60
C LEU A 360 -6.17 20.20 -7.87
N ALA A 361 -6.15 18.85 -7.81
CA ALA A 361 -6.64 18.02 -8.90
C ALA A 361 -8.15 18.23 -9.16
N ALA A 362 -8.96 18.49 -8.13
CA ALA A 362 -10.38 18.74 -8.26
C ALA A 362 -10.67 20.04 -9.05
N LEU A 363 -9.84 21.08 -8.91
CA LEU A 363 -9.96 22.31 -9.70
C LEU A 363 -9.79 22.06 -11.21
N LEU A 364 -8.93 21.08 -11.57
CA LEU A 364 -8.79 20.66 -12.96
C LEU A 364 -9.97 19.78 -13.39
N ALA A 365 -10.40 18.84 -12.54
CA ALA A 365 -11.50 17.94 -12.83
C ALA A 365 -12.81 18.68 -13.11
N ASP A 366 -13.03 19.81 -12.47
CA ASP A 366 -14.21 20.68 -12.64
C ASP A 366 -14.32 21.31 -14.05
N GLN A 367 -13.23 21.29 -14.84
CA GLN A 367 -13.23 21.77 -16.24
C GLN A 367 -13.85 20.74 -17.23
N GLY A 368 -14.59 19.77 -16.72
CA GLY A 368 -15.28 18.77 -17.54
C GLY A 368 -14.31 17.74 -18.13
N VAL A 369 -14.65 17.21 -19.30
CA VAL A 369 -13.87 16.15 -19.97
C VAL A 369 -12.43 16.56 -20.26
N VAL A 370 -12.21 17.83 -20.61
CA VAL A 370 -10.86 18.37 -20.85
C VAL A 370 -10.03 18.33 -19.59
N GLY A 371 -10.61 18.66 -18.43
CA GLY A 371 -9.97 18.57 -17.13
C GLY A 371 -9.64 17.12 -16.73
N VAL A 372 -10.55 16.18 -16.99
CA VAL A 372 -10.32 14.74 -16.76
C VAL A 372 -9.13 14.23 -17.60
N ILE A 373 -9.09 14.59 -18.89
CA ILE A 373 -7.97 14.21 -19.77
C ILE A 373 -6.66 14.84 -19.29
N ALA A 374 -6.69 16.12 -18.91
CA ALA A 374 -5.52 16.83 -18.38
C ALA A 374 -4.99 16.14 -17.09
N LEU A 375 -5.87 15.70 -16.19
CA LEU A 375 -5.47 14.95 -14.99
C LEU A 375 -4.83 13.62 -15.31
N ILE A 376 -5.34 12.89 -16.28
CA ILE A 376 -4.76 11.59 -16.69
C ILE A 376 -3.38 11.81 -17.29
N VAL A 377 -3.21 12.82 -18.15
CA VAL A 377 -1.91 13.17 -18.74
C VAL A 377 -0.93 13.60 -17.64
N LEU A 378 -1.37 14.43 -16.69
CA LEU A 378 -0.57 14.84 -15.54
C LEU A 378 -0.14 13.63 -14.70
N LEU A 379 -1.07 12.74 -14.34
CA LEU A 379 -0.79 11.53 -13.59
C LEU A 379 0.23 10.65 -14.32
N ALA A 380 0.03 10.41 -15.61
CA ALA A 380 0.95 9.63 -16.43
C ALA A 380 2.35 10.27 -16.49
N GLY A 381 2.42 11.60 -16.63
CA GLY A 381 3.68 12.36 -16.60
C GLY A 381 4.41 12.23 -15.26
N VAL A 382 3.70 12.40 -14.14
CA VAL A 382 4.27 12.23 -12.80
C VAL A 382 4.75 10.80 -12.59
N CYS A 383 3.95 9.80 -12.96
CA CYS A 383 4.34 8.39 -12.87
C CYS A 383 5.62 8.11 -13.69
N LEU A 384 5.72 8.66 -14.90
CA LEU A 384 6.92 8.51 -15.75
C LEU A 384 8.15 9.15 -15.09
N VAL A 385 8.02 10.37 -14.56
CA VAL A 385 9.12 11.06 -13.86
C VAL A 385 9.58 10.24 -12.67
N ILE A 386 8.65 9.78 -11.82
CA ILE A 386 8.99 8.95 -10.65
C ILE A 386 9.66 7.64 -11.09
N TYR A 387 9.15 7.00 -12.16
CA TYR A 387 9.76 5.80 -12.72
C TYR A 387 11.21 6.05 -13.18
N VAL A 388 11.46 7.11 -13.94
CA VAL A 388 12.81 7.48 -14.41
C VAL A 388 13.75 7.77 -13.22
N LEU A 389 13.28 8.54 -12.24
CA LEU A 389 14.06 8.83 -11.03
C LEU A 389 14.36 7.56 -10.23
N SER A 390 13.40 6.64 -10.15
CA SER A 390 13.58 5.38 -9.42
C SER A 390 14.65 4.48 -10.03
N ARG A 391 14.93 4.62 -11.33
CA ARG A 391 15.97 3.84 -12.02
C ARG A 391 17.40 4.21 -11.63
N ARG A 392 17.61 5.41 -11.08
CA ARG A 392 18.97 5.87 -10.67
C ARG A 392 19.55 5.08 -9.50
N HIS A 393 18.69 4.63 -8.55
CA HIS A 393 19.07 3.84 -7.38
C HIS A 393 18.13 2.65 -7.25
N ARG A 394 18.39 1.57 -7.98
CA ARG A 394 17.51 0.41 -8.01
C ARG A 394 17.69 -0.47 -6.78
N ILE A 395 16.63 -0.60 -5.98
CA ILE A 395 16.51 -1.65 -4.98
C ILE A 395 15.65 -2.77 -5.57
N THR A 396 16.17 -4.00 -5.52
CA THR A 396 15.58 -5.19 -6.10
C THR A 396 15.58 -6.33 -5.09
N HIS A 397 14.94 -7.45 -5.42
CA HIS A 397 15.02 -8.66 -4.60
C HIS A 397 16.45 -9.18 -4.34
N ALA A 398 17.43 -8.77 -5.14
CA ALA A 398 18.81 -9.23 -4.99
C ALA A 398 19.60 -8.45 -3.94
N ASN A 399 19.25 -7.17 -3.71
CA ASN A 399 19.97 -6.27 -2.80
C ASN A 399 19.10 -5.70 -1.66
N VAL A 400 17.87 -6.18 -1.50
CA VAL A 400 16.94 -5.69 -0.47
C VAL A 400 17.44 -5.95 0.95
N THR A 401 18.27 -6.98 1.13
CA THR A 401 18.85 -7.38 2.42
C THR A 401 20.21 -6.73 2.69
N ASP A 402 20.79 -6.01 1.72
CA ASP A 402 22.08 -5.34 1.90
C ASP A 402 21.92 -4.16 2.88
N SER A 403 22.65 -4.24 3.99
CA SER A 403 22.53 -3.28 5.10
C SER A 403 23.38 -2.01 4.92
N HIS A 404 24.16 -1.91 3.83
CA HIS A 404 25.17 -0.85 3.70
C HIS A 404 24.62 0.57 3.56
N GLU A 405 23.38 0.77 3.10
CA GLU A 405 22.76 2.11 3.05
C GLU A 405 21.24 2.02 3.16
N VAL A 406 20.68 2.49 4.27
CA VAL A 406 19.26 2.86 4.31
C VAL A 406 19.17 4.36 4.03
N LEU A 407 18.95 4.73 2.77
CA LEU A 407 18.70 6.12 2.39
C LEU A 407 17.33 6.54 2.88
N VAL A 408 17.31 7.28 3.99
CA VAL A 408 16.11 7.97 4.46
C VAL A 408 16.31 9.44 4.14
N LEU A 409 15.66 9.92 3.08
CA LEU A 409 15.69 11.33 2.71
C LEU A 409 14.99 12.16 3.79
N SER A 410 15.74 13.02 4.46
CA SER A 410 15.19 14.11 5.27
C SER A 410 14.86 15.28 4.34
N ALA A 411 13.84 16.07 4.65
CA ALA A 411 13.42 17.24 3.87
C ALA A 411 14.51 18.32 3.69
N ALA A 412 15.66 18.19 4.34
CA ALA A 412 16.76 19.15 4.29
C ALA A 412 18.14 18.57 3.93
N THR A 413 18.40 17.25 4.10
CA THR A 413 19.69 16.65 3.78
C THR A 413 19.59 15.12 3.67
N PRO A 414 20.17 14.47 2.66
CA PRO A 414 20.29 13.01 2.63
C PRO A 414 21.20 12.58 3.77
N THR A 415 20.65 11.87 4.76
CA THR A 415 21.44 11.25 5.81
C THR A 415 21.65 9.80 5.47
N THR A 416 22.85 9.42 5.12
CA THR A 416 23.30 8.04 4.98
C THR A 416 23.48 7.49 6.40
N VAL A 417 22.63 6.57 6.81
CA VAL A 417 22.84 5.86 8.08
C VAL A 417 23.75 4.67 7.77
N TYR A 418 25.02 4.81 8.05
CA TYR A 418 25.93 3.67 8.08
C TYR A 418 25.64 2.84 9.32
N THR A 419 25.37 1.57 9.13
CA THR A 419 25.37 0.62 10.24
C THR A 419 26.82 0.11 10.36
N ASP A 420 27.59 0.70 11.25
CA ASP A 420 28.86 0.11 11.70
C ASP A 420 28.51 -1.19 12.47
N ASP A 421 28.47 -2.31 11.79
CA ASP A 421 28.59 -3.62 12.45
C ASP A 421 30.06 -4.01 12.45
N PRO A 422 30.75 -3.92 13.60
CA PRO A 422 32.17 -4.28 13.70
C PRO A 422 32.44 -5.76 13.39
N ARG A 423 31.42 -6.61 13.21
CA ARG A 423 31.56 -8.02 12.84
C ARG A 423 31.67 -8.24 11.34
N LEU A 424 31.53 -7.21 10.51
CA LEU A 424 31.73 -7.24 9.06
C LEU A 424 33.14 -6.82 8.65
N GLU A 425 34.13 -6.90 9.56
CA GLU A 425 35.54 -6.71 9.19
C GLU A 425 35.96 -7.80 8.19
N ALA A 426 36.39 -7.31 7.05
CA ALA A 426 37.20 -7.85 5.97
C ALA A 426 37.05 -9.37 5.68
N PRO A 427 36.81 -9.71 4.42
CA PRO A 427 36.88 -11.12 4.01
C PRO A 427 38.26 -11.69 4.41
N PRO A 428 38.31 -12.94 4.94
CA PRO A 428 39.54 -13.52 5.39
C PRO A 428 40.58 -13.46 4.27
N LYS A 429 41.72 -12.83 4.54
CA LYS A 429 42.85 -12.74 3.61
C LYS A 429 43.16 -14.16 3.15
N LEU A 430 42.80 -14.51 1.94
CA LEU A 430 43.17 -15.76 1.30
C LEU A 430 44.69 -15.87 1.40
N LYS A 431 45.19 -16.74 2.29
CA LYS A 431 46.63 -17.08 2.35
C LYS A 431 46.98 -17.61 0.98
N LYS A 432 47.72 -16.82 0.20
CA LYS A 432 48.34 -17.24 -1.06
C LYS A 432 49.20 -18.49 -0.74
N LYS A 433 48.69 -19.68 -1.04
CA LYS A 433 49.47 -20.91 -1.03
C LYS A 433 50.62 -20.72 -2.01
N LYS A 434 51.84 -20.59 -1.50
CA LYS A 434 53.05 -20.60 -2.34
C LYS A 434 53.05 -21.93 -3.08
N VAL A 435 52.75 -21.92 -4.37
CA VAL A 435 52.95 -23.01 -5.28
C VAL A 435 54.45 -23.19 -5.40
N LYS A 436 55.01 -24.25 -4.79
CA LYS A 436 56.40 -24.66 -5.04
C LYS A 436 56.52 -25.11 -6.48
N ARG A 437 57.28 -24.37 -7.27
CA ARG A 437 57.71 -24.82 -8.62
C ARG A 437 58.45 -26.12 -8.50
N PRO A 438 58.21 -27.14 -9.35
CA PRO A 438 59.03 -28.37 -9.41
C PRO A 438 60.46 -27.99 -9.80
N LYS A 439 61.45 -28.56 -9.13
CA LYS A 439 62.84 -28.51 -9.52
C LYS A 439 63.03 -29.28 -10.83
N GLU A 440 63.44 -28.64 -11.89
CA GLU A 440 63.99 -29.29 -13.06
C GLU A 440 65.17 -30.13 -12.68
N LYS A 441 65.12 -31.44 -12.91
CA LYS A 441 66.29 -32.32 -12.85
C LYS A 441 67.06 -32.10 -14.14
N SER A 442 68.25 -31.47 -14.04
CA SER A 442 69.31 -31.52 -15.04
C SER A 442 69.77 -32.94 -15.21
N ALA A 443 69.59 -33.50 -16.45
CA ALA A 443 70.26 -34.72 -16.86
C ALA A 443 71.57 -34.34 -17.52
N ALA A 444 72.65 -34.87 -16.92
CA ALA A 444 73.95 -35.02 -17.58
C ALA A 444 74.00 -36.36 -18.29
#